data_151cffde5cf08ba47273113ab37e5a15
#
_entry.id   151cffde5cf08ba47273113ab37e5a15
#
_cell.length_a   1.000
_cell.length_b   1.000
_cell.length_c   1.000
_cell.angle_alpha   90.00
_cell.angle_beta   90.00
_cell.angle_gamma   90.00
#
_symmetry.space_group_name_H-M   'P 1'
#
loop_
_entity.id
_entity.type
_entity.pdbx_description
1 polymer ?
#
loop_
_entity_poly.entity_id
_entity_poly.type
_entity_poly.pdbx_seq_one_letter_code
_entity_poly.pdbx_strand_id
1 'polypeptide(L)'
;MVLLASRLGNIELIPPIYDENNYITVRDAIGNLPALEDGATDPNDQLHRASRLSEMNRKRIRQSVPGGSWKDWDDDLKLPCHKKTSGKGYRAVYGRMEWDKPSPTITTQYYGYGNGRFGHPEQNRALSMREGALLQSFPNDYQFLDPEHQETNRSIGVHIGNAVPVELGRAIGTSILNHLHNLG
;
A
#
# COMPACT_ATOMS: atom_id res chain seq x y z
N MET A 1 -0.38 -9.28 -12.91
CA MET A 1 0.02 -10.27 -13.96
C MET A 1 1.32 -9.80 -14.58
N VAL A 2 2.32 -10.67 -14.71
CA VAL A 2 3.59 -10.41 -15.39
C VAL A 2 3.59 -11.21 -16.69
N LEU A 3 3.98 -10.57 -17.80
CA LEU A 3 4.17 -11.21 -19.09
C LEU A 3 5.63 -11.03 -19.50
N LEU A 4 6.35 -12.11 -19.71
CA LEU A 4 7.68 -12.11 -20.31
C LEU A 4 7.60 -12.66 -21.73
N ALA A 5 8.34 -12.06 -22.63
CA ALA A 5 8.49 -12.53 -24.01
C ALA A 5 9.92 -12.32 -24.49
N SER A 6 10.46 -13.28 -25.21
CA SER A 6 11.81 -13.20 -25.80
C SER A 6 11.81 -13.68 -27.26
N ARG A 7 12.60 -13.04 -28.09
CA ARG A 7 12.88 -13.49 -29.46
C ARG A 7 14.01 -14.55 -29.50
N LEU A 8 14.67 -14.78 -28.38
CA LEU A 8 15.84 -15.65 -28.25
C LEU A 8 15.49 -17.05 -27.74
N GLY A 9 14.22 -17.33 -27.49
CA GLY A 9 13.75 -18.62 -26.98
C GLY A 9 12.77 -18.47 -25.83
N ASN A 10 12.46 -19.60 -25.16
CA ASN A 10 11.55 -19.61 -24.02
C ASN A 10 12.18 -18.89 -22.83
N ILE A 11 11.41 -17.98 -22.23
CA ILE A 11 11.80 -17.24 -21.02
C ILE A 11 10.78 -17.54 -19.92
N GLU A 12 11.29 -17.84 -18.72
CA GLU A 12 10.47 -18.16 -17.56
C GLU A 12 10.79 -17.23 -16.39
N LEU A 13 9.81 -16.99 -15.53
CA LEU A 13 10.06 -16.32 -14.25
C LEU A 13 10.86 -17.24 -13.33
N ILE A 14 11.77 -16.67 -12.55
CA ILE A 14 12.39 -17.41 -11.45
C ILE A 14 11.31 -17.97 -10.52
N PRO A 15 11.57 -19.11 -9.85
CA PRO A 15 10.64 -19.65 -8.86
C PRO A 15 10.29 -18.62 -7.78
N PRO A 16 9.06 -18.63 -7.27
CA PRO A 16 8.69 -17.73 -6.17
C PRO A 16 9.53 -18.06 -4.92
N ILE A 17 10.00 -17.00 -4.25
CA ILE A 17 10.77 -17.10 -3.00
C ILE A 17 9.87 -17.07 -1.76
N TYR A 18 8.60 -16.68 -1.93
CA TYR A 18 7.58 -16.65 -0.89
C TYR A 18 6.40 -17.54 -1.26
N ASP A 19 5.82 -18.16 -0.28
CA ASP A 19 4.62 -18.98 -0.37
C ASP A 19 3.61 -18.61 0.74
N GLU A 20 2.51 -19.34 0.85
CA GLU A 20 1.43 -19.04 1.81
C GLU A 20 1.87 -19.07 3.27
N ASN A 21 3.01 -19.70 3.60
CA ASN A 21 3.51 -19.83 4.97
C ASN A 21 4.54 -18.74 5.33
N ASN A 22 5.10 -18.04 4.34
CA ASN A 22 6.19 -17.08 4.55
C ASN A 22 6.02 -15.77 3.78
N TYR A 23 4.80 -15.37 3.44
CA TYR A 23 4.55 -14.06 2.86
C TYR A 23 5.02 -12.94 3.78
N ILE A 24 5.59 -11.88 3.19
CA ILE A 24 5.87 -10.64 3.92
C ILE A 24 4.54 -9.99 4.32
N THR A 25 4.35 -9.79 5.61
CA THR A 25 3.13 -9.20 6.18
C THR A 25 3.23 -7.67 6.26
N VAL A 26 2.10 -7.02 6.51
CA VAL A 26 2.08 -5.58 6.82
C VAL A 26 2.96 -5.29 8.05
N ARG A 27 2.96 -6.17 9.06
CA ARG A 27 3.79 -6.04 10.26
C ARG A 27 5.27 -6.05 9.93
N ASP A 28 5.71 -6.97 9.09
CA ASP A 28 7.12 -7.05 8.68
C ASP A 28 7.58 -5.79 7.97
N ALA A 29 6.70 -5.20 7.14
CA ALA A 29 7.05 -4.03 6.33
C ALA A 29 7.03 -2.72 7.12
N ILE A 30 6.03 -2.49 7.99
CA ILE A 30 5.80 -1.17 8.61
C ILE A 30 5.68 -1.20 10.13
N GLY A 31 5.74 -2.37 10.76
CA GLY A 31 5.51 -2.51 12.22
C GLY A 31 6.55 -1.83 13.11
N ASN A 32 7.74 -1.53 12.56
CA ASN A 32 8.82 -0.87 13.29
C ASN A 32 8.85 0.66 13.13
N LEU A 33 7.93 1.23 12.34
CA LEU A 33 7.86 2.68 12.18
C LEU A 33 7.32 3.37 13.43
N PRO A 34 7.77 4.60 13.73
CA PRO A 34 7.19 5.41 14.80
C PRO A 34 5.69 5.61 14.63
N ALA A 35 4.96 5.66 15.73
CA ALA A 35 3.54 5.98 15.70
C ALA A 35 3.31 7.42 15.22
N LEU A 36 2.26 7.62 14.41
CA LEU A 36 1.84 8.93 13.95
C LEU A 36 0.39 9.22 14.36
N GLU A 37 0.13 10.46 14.69
CA GLU A 37 -1.23 10.98 14.78
C GLU A 37 -1.80 11.32 13.37
N ASP A 38 -3.12 11.42 13.29
CA ASP A 38 -3.84 11.83 12.07
C ASP A 38 -3.38 13.23 11.60
N GLY A 39 -2.83 13.31 10.42
CA GLY A 39 -2.29 14.52 9.82
C GLY A 39 -0.92 14.97 10.33
N ALA A 40 -0.23 14.12 11.11
CA ALA A 40 1.11 14.40 11.60
C ALA A 40 2.21 13.99 10.59
N THR A 41 3.40 14.50 10.84
CA THR A 41 4.66 14.16 10.14
C THR A 41 5.70 13.80 11.19
N ASP A 42 6.46 12.75 10.96
CA ASP A 42 7.61 12.39 11.80
C ASP A 42 8.73 13.44 11.62
N PRO A 43 9.30 13.98 12.71
CA PRO A 43 10.38 14.97 12.61
C PRO A 43 11.67 14.42 11.99
N ASN A 44 11.91 13.12 12.07
CA ASN A 44 13.11 12.46 11.57
C ASN A 44 12.94 11.87 10.15
N ASP A 45 11.71 11.70 9.67
CA ASP A 45 11.39 11.22 8.32
C ASP A 45 10.22 12.00 7.72
N GLN A 46 10.53 13.00 6.90
CA GLN A 46 9.53 13.84 6.24
C GLN A 46 8.61 13.08 5.28
N LEU A 47 8.98 11.89 4.84
CA LEU A 47 8.11 11.01 4.08
C LEU A 47 7.12 10.25 4.99
N HIS A 48 7.48 10.02 6.27
CA HIS A 48 6.58 9.40 7.24
C HIS A 48 5.56 10.43 7.74
N ARG A 49 4.64 10.79 6.85
CA ARG A 49 3.57 11.77 7.08
C ARG A 49 2.21 11.22 6.66
N ALA A 50 1.20 11.44 7.46
CA ALA A 50 -0.17 11.01 7.24
C ALA A 50 -1.05 12.17 6.73
N SER A 51 -1.94 11.87 5.79
CA SER A 51 -2.97 12.85 5.39
C SER A 51 -4.00 13.01 6.50
N ARG A 52 -4.41 14.26 6.77
CA ARG A 52 -5.43 14.56 7.76
C ARG A 52 -6.80 14.07 7.30
N LEU A 53 -7.48 13.33 8.13
CA LEU A 53 -8.83 12.86 7.90
C LEU A 53 -9.85 13.97 8.16
N SER A 54 -10.96 13.96 7.41
CA SER A 54 -12.13 14.75 7.78
C SER A 54 -12.72 14.24 9.10
N GLU A 55 -13.49 15.08 9.80
CA GLU A 55 -14.12 14.69 11.07
C GLU A 55 -15.00 13.43 10.91
N MET A 56 -15.74 13.35 9.82
CA MET A 56 -16.55 12.16 9.51
C MET A 56 -15.68 10.91 9.31
N ASN A 57 -14.56 11.01 8.62
CA ASN A 57 -13.66 9.87 8.42
C ASN A 57 -12.92 9.48 9.71
N ARG A 58 -12.68 10.41 10.64
CA ARG A 58 -12.20 10.07 11.99
C ARG A 58 -13.22 9.26 12.78
N LYS A 59 -14.51 9.59 12.68
CA LYS A 59 -15.58 8.77 13.31
C LYS A 59 -15.63 7.38 12.70
N ARG A 60 -15.56 7.29 11.38
CA ARG A 60 -15.58 6.03 10.63
C ARG A 60 -14.41 5.10 10.99
N ILE A 61 -13.18 5.64 10.97
CA ILE A 61 -12.00 4.81 11.23
C ILE A 61 -11.96 4.29 12.67
N ARG A 62 -12.52 5.01 13.64
CA ARG A 62 -12.63 4.54 15.03
C ARG A 62 -13.55 3.33 15.18
N GLN A 63 -14.53 3.17 14.30
CA GLN A 63 -15.40 1.99 14.27
C GLN A 63 -14.88 0.88 13.37
N SER A 64 -13.90 1.18 12.51
CA SER A 64 -13.35 0.19 11.60
C SER A 64 -12.41 -0.76 12.32
N VAL A 65 -12.61 -2.05 12.15
CA VAL A 65 -11.76 -3.11 12.67
C VAL A 65 -10.74 -3.58 11.62
N PRO A 66 -9.56 -4.09 12.01
CA PRO A 66 -8.62 -4.71 11.08
C PRO A 66 -9.31 -5.80 10.23
N GLY A 67 -9.06 -5.78 8.92
CA GLY A 67 -9.71 -6.71 7.98
C GLY A 67 -11.17 -6.42 7.67
N GLY A 68 -11.83 -5.55 8.46
CA GLY A 68 -13.22 -5.17 8.30
C GLY A 68 -13.49 -4.17 7.17
N SER A 69 -14.70 -3.64 7.14
CA SER A 69 -15.14 -2.70 6.13
C SER A 69 -16.21 -1.74 6.68
N TRP A 70 -16.69 -0.83 5.85
CA TRP A 70 -17.82 0.05 6.18
C TRP A 70 -19.10 -0.68 6.65
N LYS A 71 -19.19 -1.99 6.48
CA LYS A 71 -20.32 -2.79 6.96
C LYS A 71 -20.40 -2.86 8.48
N ASP A 72 -19.27 -2.73 9.14
CA ASP A 72 -19.12 -2.79 10.59
C ASP A 72 -19.50 -1.47 11.28
N TRP A 73 -19.82 -0.43 10.49
CA TRP A 73 -20.18 0.89 11.01
C TRP A 73 -21.66 1.00 11.37
N ASP A 74 -21.96 1.91 12.28
CA ASP A 74 -23.32 2.39 12.51
C ASP A 74 -23.90 2.99 11.24
N ASP A 75 -25.22 2.93 11.11
CA ASP A 75 -25.91 3.32 9.87
C ASP A 75 -25.81 4.82 9.54
N ASP A 76 -25.60 5.69 10.52
CA ASP A 76 -25.37 7.12 10.35
C ASP A 76 -23.98 7.45 9.75
N LEU A 77 -23.02 6.55 9.90
CA LEU A 77 -21.70 6.68 9.30
C LEU A 77 -21.62 6.14 7.87
N LYS A 78 -22.60 5.33 7.45
CA LYS A 78 -22.64 4.75 6.10
C LYS A 78 -23.01 5.80 5.06
N LEU A 79 -22.31 5.76 3.93
CA LEU A 79 -22.60 6.62 2.79
C LEU A 79 -23.90 6.19 2.10
N PRO A 80 -24.62 7.11 1.43
CA PRO A 80 -25.80 6.75 0.66
C PRO A 80 -25.57 5.65 -0.38
N CYS A 81 -24.38 5.60 -0.99
CA CYS A 81 -24.02 4.55 -1.93
C CYS A 81 -23.87 3.18 -1.26
N HIS A 82 -23.45 3.10 0.01
CA HIS A 82 -23.34 1.84 0.75
C HIS A 82 -24.70 1.20 1.03
N LYS A 83 -25.76 2.03 1.14
CA LYS A 83 -27.13 1.58 1.40
C LYS A 83 -27.82 1.04 0.15
N LYS A 84 -27.27 1.33 -1.06
CA LYS A 84 -27.81 0.83 -2.34
C LYS A 84 -27.33 -0.59 -2.61
N THR A 85 -28.12 -1.37 -3.34
CA THR A 85 -27.77 -2.74 -3.76
C THR A 85 -26.47 -2.77 -4.57
N SER A 86 -26.25 -1.80 -5.48
CA SER A 86 -25.04 -1.66 -6.27
C SER A 86 -23.78 -1.34 -5.44
N GLY A 87 -23.93 -0.68 -4.30
CA GLY A 87 -22.80 -0.32 -3.42
C GLY A 87 -22.30 -1.49 -2.57
N LYS A 88 -23.09 -2.53 -2.39
CA LYS A 88 -22.73 -3.70 -1.54
C LYS A 88 -21.53 -4.48 -2.04
N GLY A 89 -21.14 -4.33 -3.31
CA GLY A 89 -19.96 -4.97 -3.92
C GLY A 89 -18.63 -4.35 -3.51
N TYR A 90 -18.60 -3.07 -3.16
CA TYR A 90 -17.36 -2.33 -2.82
C TYR A 90 -16.97 -2.55 -1.35
N ARG A 91 -16.47 -3.75 -1.02
CA ARG A 91 -16.18 -4.14 0.36
C ARG A 91 -14.83 -3.67 0.90
N ALA A 92 -13.90 -3.31 0.03
CA ALA A 92 -12.54 -2.96 0.43
C ALA A 92 -12.36 -1.48 0.81
N VAL A 93 -13.24 -0.58 0.35
CA VAL A 93 -13.14 0.85 0.64
C VAL A 93 -13.37 1.12 2.13
N TYR A 94 -12.67 2.09 2.68
CA TYR A 94 -12.71 2.45 4.10
C TYR A 94 -12.29 1.31 5.05
N GLY A 95 -11.58 0.30 4.56
CA GLY A 95 -11.08 -0.79 5.40
C GLY A 95 -9.77 -0.44 6.10
N ARG A 96 -9.50 -1.14 7.21
CA ARG A 96 -8.16 -1.20 7.82
C ARG A 96 -7.40 -2.41 7.31
N MET A 97 -6.09 -2.27 7.16
CA MET A 97 -5.21 -3.43 6.95
C MET A 97 -5.18 -4.33 8.19
N GLU A 98 -4.67 -5.53 7.99
CA GLU A 98 -4.38 -6.48 9.06
C GLU A 98 -2.87 -6.62 9.20
N TRP A 99 -2.37 -6.64 10.46
CA TRP A 99 -0.94 -6.75 10.70
C TRP A 99 -0.32 -8.01 10.10
N ASP A 100 -0.97 -9.15 10.28
CA ASP A 100 -0.42 -10.46 9.99
C ASP A 100 -0.91 -11.02 8.63
N LYS A 101 -1.22 -10.12 7.71
CA LYS A 101 -1.59 -10.43 6.32
C LYS A 101 -0.69 -9.65 5.36
N PRO A 102 -0.52 -10.15 4.12
CA PRO A 102 0.07 -9.35 3.04
C PRO A 102 -0.74 -8.07 2.79
N SER A 103 -0.04 -7.01 2.40
CA SER A 103 -0.70 -5.77 2.01
C SER A 103 -1.61 -5.97 0.78
N PRO A 104 -2.78 -5.34 0.73
CA PRO A 104 -3.48 -5.19 -0.54
C PRO A 104 -2.64 -4.37 -1.52
N THR A 105 -2.94 -4.48 -2.80
CA THR A 105 -2.25 -3.70 -3.85
C THR A 105 -2.31 -2.21 -3.53
N ILE A 106 -1.14 -1.59 -3.43
CA ILE A 106 -1.02 -0.14 -3.22
C ILE A 106 -1.41 0.58 -4.52
N THR A 107 -2.29 1.56 -4.41
CA THR A 107 -2.77 2.37 -5.54
C THR A 107 -2.31 3.82 -5.40
N THR A 108 -2.51 4.63 -6.42
CA THR A 108 -2.08 6.04 -6.44
C THR A 108 -2.67 6.94 -5.34
N GLN A 109 -3.71 6.46 -4.65
CA GLN A 109 -4.39 7.19 -3.57
C GLN A 109 -4.42 6.41 -2.25
N TYR A 110 -3.46 5.52 -2.02
CA TYR A 110 -3.36 4.69 -0.81
C TYR A 110 -3.30 5.50 0.49
N TYR A 111 -2.84 6.75 0.43
CA TYR A 111 -2.78 7.68 1.55
C TYR A 111 -4.14 8.29 1.92
N GLY A 112 -5.21 7.88 1.26
CA GLY A 112 -6.59 8.32 1.50
C GLY A 112 -7.46 7.18 2.03
N TYR A 113 -8.02 7.34 3.21
CA TYR A 113 -8.79 6.30 3.90
C TYR A 113 -9.99 5.76 3.10
N GLY A 114 -10.61 6.60 2.26
CA GLY A 114 -11.79 6.22 1.46
C GLY A 114 -11.50 5.41 0.19
N ASN A 115 -10.24 5.24 -0.20
CA ASN A 115 -9.87 4.78 -1.54
C ASN A 115 -9.55 3.28 -1.61
N GLY A 116 -9.67 2.56 -0.50
CA GLY A 116 -9.38 1.14 -0.41
C GLY A 116 -9.26 0.69 1.05
N ARG A 117 -8.58 -0.42 1.26
CA ARG A 117 -8.26 -0.93 2.60
C ARG A 117 -6.93 -0.32 3.07
N PHE A 118 -6.88 1.01 3.16
CA PHE A 118 -5.67 1.78 3.46
C PHE A 118 -5.71 2.47 4.83
N GLY A 119 -6.64 2.09 5.71
CA GLY A 119 -6.56 2.43 7.12
C GLY A 119 -5.41 1.68 7.78
N HIS A 120 -4.59 2.38 8.58
CA HIS A 120 -3.54 1.74 9.38
C HIS A 120 -4.15 0.66 10.28
N PRO A 121 -3.50 -0.49 10.48
CA PRO A 121 -4.08 -1.60 11.25
C PRO A 121 -4.54 -1.22 12.65
N GLU A 122 -3.82 -0.32 13.32
CA GLU A 122 -4.04 0.05 14.72
C GLU A 122 -4.36 1.55 14.90
N GLN A 123 -3.60 2.44 14.24
CA GLN A 123 -3.72 3.88 14.43
C GLN A 123 -4.93 4.44 13.66
N ASN A 124 -5.58 5.50 14.19
CA ASN A 124 -6.80 6.06 13.60
C ASN A 124 -6.50 7.03 12.46
N ARG A 125 -5.77 6.57 11.44
CA ARG A 125 -5.37 7.32 10.25
C ARG A 125 -5.28 6.43 9.01
N ALA A 126 -5.17 7.03 7.85
CA ALA A 126 -4.74 6.33 6.65
C ALA A 126 -3.23 6.03 6.71
N LEU A 127 -2.73 5.23 5.77
CA LEU A 127 -1.30 4.99 5.62
C LEU A 127 -0.54 6.31 5.38
N SER A 128 0.68 6.38 5.91
CA SER A 128 1.63 7.43 5.57
C SER A 128 2.27 7.20 4.20
N MET A 129 2.97 8.23 3.67
CA MET A 129 3.71 8.07 2.41
C MET A 129 4.83 7.03 2.55
N ARG A 130 5.56 7.03 3.67
CA ARG A 130 6.63 6.05 3.95
C ARG A 130 6.08 4.62 4.02
N GLU A 131 4.97 4.43 4.70
CA GLU A 131 4.33 3.12 4.80
C GLU A 131 3.96 2.57 3.42
N GLY A 132 3.38 3.37 2.55
CA GLY A 132 3.08 2.95 1.19
C GLY A 132 4.32 2.58 0.38
N ALA A 133 5.42 3.32 0.53
CA ALA A 133 6.69 3.01 -0.13
C ALA A 133 7.26 1.66 0.35
N LEU A 134 7.28 1.41 1.66
CA LEU A 134 7.77 0.14 2.22
C LEU A 134 6.88 -1.05 1.80
N LEU A 135 5.57 -0.87 1.75
CA LEU A 135 4.64 -1.89 1.25
C LEU A 135 4.80 -2.17 -0.26
N GLN A 136 5.37 -1.23 -1.02
CA GLN A 136 5.83 -1.41 -2.40
C GLN A 136 7.29 -1.93 -2.46
N SER A 137 7.81 -2.39 -1.32
CA SER A 137 9.18 -2.92 -1.16
C SER A 137 10.31 -1.95 -1.55
N PHE A 138 10.09 -0.64 -1.51
CA PHE A 138 11.17 0.33 -1.62
C PHE A 138 12.11 0.22 -0.41
N PRO A 139 13.41 0.40 -0.59
CA PRO A 139 14.35 0.49 0.54
C PRO A 139 13.97 1.62 1.50
N ASN A 140 14.27 1.43 2.80
CA ASN A 140 13.90 2.41 3.82
C ASN A 140 14.59 3.77 3.63
N ASP A 141 15.75 3.77 3.01
CA ASP A 141 16.56 4.96 2.71
C ASP A 141 16.29 5.56 1.32
N TYR A 142 15.32 5.01 0.57
CA TYR A 142 14.98 5.56 -0.75
C TYR A 142 14.44 6.98 -0.62
N GLN A 143 15.03 7.91 -1.35
CA GLN A 143 14.69 9.33 -1.33
C GLN A 143 13.66 9.67 -2.39
N PHE A 144 12.43 9.99 -1.95
CA PHE A 144 11.35 10.48 -2.81
C PHE A 144 11.23 11.99 -2.82
N LEU A 145 11.86 12.64 -1.84
CA LEU A 145 11.78 14.09 -1.65
C LEU A 145 13.01 14.73 -2.26
N ASP A 146 12.80 15.67 -3.17
CA ASP A 146 13.83 16.55 -3.66
C ASP A 146 13.94 17.76 -2.70
N PRO A 147 15.13 18.01 -2.12
CA PRO A 147 15.33 19.18 -1.25
C PRO A 147 15.05 20.52 -1.93
N GLU A 148 15.19 20.59 -3.26
CA GLU A 148 15.01 21.82 -4.05
C GLU A 148 13.56 22.02 -4.51
N HIS A 149 12.72 20.97 -4.45
CA HIS A 149 11.33 21.03 -4.91
C HIS A 149 10.35 20.59 -3.82
N GLN A 150 9.28 21.38 -3.64
CA GLN A 150 8.19 21.00 -2.73
C GLN A 150 7.28 19.95 -3.39
N GLU A 151 7.51 18.70 -3.06
CA GLU A 151 6.64 17.61 -3.50
C GLU A 151 5.35 17.53 -2.66
N THR A 152 4.22 17.46 -3.35
CA THR A 152 2.92 17.28 -2.70
C THR A 152 2.68 15.82 -2.35
N ASN A 153 1.83 15.55 -1.35
CA ASN A 153 1.39 14.18 -1.04
C ASN A 153 0.76 13.49 -2.27
N ARG A 154 0.08 14.27 -3.13
CA ARG A 154 -0.51 13.75 -4.35
C ARG A 154 0.55 13.30 -5.36
N SER A 155 1.58 14.09 -5.60
CA SER A 155 2.68 13.73 -6.50
C SER A 155 3.38 12.47 -6.04
N ILE A 156 3.84 12.45 -4.78
CA ILE A 156 4.53 11.30 -4.19
C ILE A 156 3.65 10.06 -4.18
N GLY A 157 2.39 10.19 -3.76
CA GLY A 157 1.45 9.08 -3.72
C GLY A 157 1.19 8.46 -5.10
N VAL A 158 1.13 9.29 -6.16
CA VAL A 158 1.01 8.82 -7.54
C VAL A 158 2.26 8.05 -7.98
N HIS A 159 3.45 8.57 -7.68
CA HIS A 159 4.71 7.89 -8.03
C HIS A 159 4.84 6.55 -7.32
N ILE A 160 4.62 6.50 -6.01
CA ILE A 160 4.68 5.25 -5.23
C ILE A 160 3.60 4.26 -5.69
N GLY A 161 2.36 4.73 -5.86
CA GLY A 161 1.25 3.84 -6.22
C GLY A 161 1.30 3.29 -7.65
N ASN A 162 1.97 3.99 -8.58
CA ASN A 162 2.21 3.53 -9.95
C ASN A 162 3.50 2.70 -10.09
N ALA A 163 4.36 2.70 -9.09
CA ALA A 163 5.60 1.96 -9.16
C ALA A 163 5.34 0.45 -9.24
N VAL A 164 6.17 -0.24 -9.99
CA VAL A 164 6.30 -1.69 -9.86
C VAL A 164 7.00 -1.96 -8.53
N PRO A 165 6.49 -2.84 -7.65
CA PRO A 165 7.18 -3.20 -6.42
C PRO A 165 8.62 -3.61 -6.70
N VAL A 166 9.57 -3.09 -5.90
CA VAL A 166 11.01 -3.25 -6.18
C VAL A 166 11.40 -4.73 -6.24
N GLU A 167 10.87 -5.56 -5.34
CA GLU A 167 11.15 -6.99 -5.34
C GLU A 167 10.57 -7.71 -6.56
N LEU A 168 9.41 -7.27 -7.06
CA LEU A 168 8.87 -7.79 -8.32
C LEU A 168 9.75 -7.39 -9.50
N GLY A 169 10.24 -6.15 -9.54
CA GLY A 169 11.20 -5.68 -10.53
C GLY A 169 12.50 -6.49 -10.51
N ARG A 170 12.99 -6.81 -9.31
CA ARG A 170 14.17 -7.66 -9.11
C ARG A 170 13.96 -9.07 -9.66
N ALA A 171 12.82 -9.70 -9.35
CA ALA A 171 12.48 -11.03 -9.87
C ALA A 171 12.42 -11.05 -11.40
N ILE A 172 11.81 -10.04 -12.02
CA ILE A 172 11.75 -9.89 -13.48
C ILE A 172 13.15 -9.71 -14.06
N GLY A 173 13.95 -8.81 -13.49
CA GLY A 173 15.32 -8.55 -13.95
C GLY A 173 16.20 -9.79 -13.85
N THR A 174 16.14 -10.51 -12.74
CA THR A 174 16.86 -11.78 -12.56
C THR A 174 16.44 -12.82 -13.58
N SER A 175 15.15 -12.95 -13.86
CA SER A 175 14.64 -13.90 -14.88
C SER A 175 15.19 -13.58 -16.28
N ILE A 176 15.27 -12.30 -16.64
CA ILE A 176 15.83 -11.86 -17.92
C ILE A 176 17.33 -12.16 -17.97
N LEU A 177 18.08 -11.85 -16.90
CA LEU A 177 19.53 -12.12 -16.83
C LEU A 177 19.81 -13.61 -16.95
N ASN A 178 19.09 -14.46 -16.22
CA ASN A 178 19.23 -15.92 -16.30
C ASN A 178 18.94 -16.43 -17.72
N HIS A 179 17.91 -15.90 -18.37
CA HIS A 179 17.59 -16.25 -19.75
C HIS A 179 18.74 -15.91 -20.70
N LEU A 180 19.34 -14.72 -20.57
CA LEU A 180 20.48 -14.32 -21.42
C LEU A 180 21.73 -15.17 -21.16
N HIS A 181 22.04 -15.50 -19.90
CA HIS A 181 23.19 -16.36 -19.56
C HIS A 181 23.04 -17.78 -20.08
N ASN A 182 21.83 -18.30 -20.21
CA ASN A 182 21.57 -19.65 -20.72
C ASN A 182 21.63 -19.74 -22.27
N LEU A 183 21.84 -18.63 -22.95
CA LEU A 183 21.96 -18.55 -24.41
C LEU A 183 23.42 -18.49 -24.87
N GLY A 184 24.37 -18.24 -24.00
CA GLY A 184 25.81 -18.16 -24.28
C GLY A 184 26.55 -19.37 -23.77
#